data_87dbb97a3bd360b98e058ff7ef1579f0
#
_entry.id   87dbb97a3bd360b98e058ff7ef1579f0
#
_cell.length_a   1.000
_cell.length_b   1.000
_cell.length_c   1.000
_cell.angle_alpha   90.00
_cell.angle_beta   90.00
_cell.angle_gamma   90.00
#
_symmetry.space_group_name_H-M   'P 1'
#
loop_
_entity.id
_entity.type
_entity.pdbx_description
1 polymer ?
#
loop_
_entity_poly.entity_id
_entity_poly.type
_entity_poly.pdbx_seq_one_letter_code
_entity_poly.pdbx_strand_id
1 'polypeptide(L)' 'MKRNKDLRKFFGKKLKDTVTGVVGTCTGSANYLGGDDMVLLAYRDSTGAANEGWYLF' A
#
# COMPACT_ATOMS: atom_id res chain seq x y z
N MET A 1 -14.14 -13.01 -16.04
CA MET A 1 -13.16 -11.91 -15.89
C MET A 1 -12.88 -11.66 -14.43
N LYS A 2 -11.61 -11.51 -14.10
CA LYS A 2 -11.21 -11.23 -12.75
C LYS A 2 -11.48 -9.78 -12.41
N ARG A 3 -12.05 -9.53 -11.24
CA ARG A 3 -12.31 -8.19 -10.76
C ARG A 3 -11.24 -7.78 -9.76
N ASN A 4 -10.69 -6.58 -9.94
CA ASN A 4 -9.76 -6.02 -8.97
C ASN A 4 -10.52 -5.58 -7.73
N LYS A 5 -9.86 -5.69 -6.58
CA LYS A 5 -10.45 -5.22 -5.34
C LYS A 5 -10.53 -3.70 -5.33
N ASP A 6 -11.56 -3.20 -4.67
CA ASP A 6 -11.65 -1.78 -4.43
C ASP A 6 -10.87 -1.47 -3.15
N LEU A 7 -9.68 -0.91 -3.33
CA LEU A 7 -8.78 -0.63 -2.22
C LEU A 7 -8.98 0.75 -1.63
N ARG A 8 -9.89 1.56 -2.20
CA ARG A 8 -10.10 2.93 -1.72
C ARG A 8 -10.61 2.96 -0.28
N LYS A 9 -11.25 1.89 0.17
CA LYS A 9 -11.72 1.81 1.55
C LYS A 9 -10.60 1.80 2.57
N PHE A 10 -9.37 1.52 2.13
CA PHE A 10 -8.21 1.52 3.02
C PHE A 10 -7.49 2.85 3.06
N PHE A 11 -7.87 3.80 2.23
CA PHE A 11 -7.23 5.13 2.21
C PHE A 11 -7.35 5.78 3.58
N GLY A 12 -6.22 6.29 4.07
CA GLY A 12 -6.12 6.90 5.38
C GLY A 12 -5.96 5.92 6.53
N LYS A 13 -6.00 4.62 6.26
CA LYS A 13 -5.84 3.60 7.30
C LYS A 13 -4.40 3.11 7.34
N LYS A 14 -3.96 2.68 8.51
CA LYS A 14 -2.64 2.07 8.65
C LYS A 14 -2.69 0.63 8.22
N LEU A 15 -1.72 0.25 7.41
CA LEU A 15 -1.56 -1.11 6.92
C LEU A 15 -0.13 -1.57 7.21
N LYS A 16 0.03 -2.87 7.35
CA LYS A 16 1.33 -3.46 7.59
C LYS A 16 1.66 -4.42 6.44
N ASP A 17 2.86 -4.26 5.88
CA ASP A 17 3.37 -5.22 4.91
C ASP A 17 3.93 -6.41 5.67
N THR A 18 3.37 -7.61 5.43
CA THR A 18 3.75 -8.79 6.20
C THR A 18 5.10 -9.36 5.80
N VAL A 19 5.61 -8.98 4.63
CA VAL A 19 6.92 -9.45 4.16
C VAL A 19 8.04 -8.65 4.80
N THR A 20 7.93 -7.32 4.77
CA THR A 20 9.00 -6.44 5.26
C THR A 20 8.74 -5.91 6.66
N GLY A 21 7.50 -6.00 7.14
CA GLY A 21 7.13 -5.45 8.43
C GLY A 21 6.89 -3.95 8.44
N VAL A 22 6.94 -3.31 7.27
CA VAL A 22 6.70 -1.87 7.17
C VAL A 22 5.26 -1.57 7.52
N VAL A 23 5.05 -0.55 8.36
CA VAL A 23 3.73 -0.04 8.71
C VAL A 23 3.62 1.36 8.15
N GLY A 24 2.55 1.63 7.41
CA GLY A 24 2.34 2.94 6.83
C GLY A 24 0.87 3.25 6.63
N THR A 25 0.58 4.49 6.27
CA THR A 25 -0.77 4.93 5.97
C THR A 25 -1.02 4.75 4.48
N CYS A 26 -2.11 4.08 4.12
CA CYS A 26 -2.47 3.88 2.72
C CYS A 26 -2.93 5.21 2.13
N THR A 27 -2.21 5.68 1.11
CA THR A 27 -2.51 6.95 0.44
C THR A 27 -2.86 6.77 -1.03
N GLY A 28 -2.68 5.58 -1.57
CA GLY A 28 -2.99 5.31 -2.96
C GLY A 28 -3.12 3.83 -3.24
N SER A 29 -3.59 3.52 -4.44
CA SER A 29 -3.69 2.14 -4.87
C SER A 29 -3.50 2.06 -6.38
N ALA A 30 -3.11 0.89 -6.87
CA ALA A 30 -2.97 0.63 -8.28
C ALA A 30 -3.47 -0.77 -8.59
N ASN A 31 -4.14 -0.89 -9.72
CA ASN A 31 -4.64 -2.16 -10.21
C ASN A 31 -4.07 -2.36 -11.60
N TYR A 32 -3.39 -3.46 -11.82
CA TYR A 32 -2.77 -3.76 -13.09
C TYR A 32 -3.53 -4.86 -13.82
N LEU A 33 -3.72 -4.68 -15.10
CA LEU A 33 -4.37 -5.70 -15.92
C LEU A 33 -3.55 -7.00 -15.86
N GLY A 34 -4.18 -8.06 -15.37
CA GLY A 34 -3.52 -9.34 -15.24
C GLY A 34 -2.47 -9.41 -14.15
N GLY A 35 -2.35 -8.37 -13.32
CA GLY A 35 -1.37 -8.32 -12.24
C GLY A 35 -2.02 -8.24 -10.88
N ASP A 36 -1.18 -8.09 -9.86
CA ASP A 36 -1.63 -7.98 -8.48
C ASP A 36 -2.02 -6.55 -8.15
N ASP A 37 -2.93 -6.41 -7.19
CA ASP A 37 -3.26 -5.11 -6.65
C ASP A 37 -2.13 -4.63 -5.74
N MET A 38 -1.88 -3.32 -5.75
CA MET A 38 -0.85 -2.72 -4.93
C MET A 38 -1.40 -1.52 -4.18
N VAL A 39 -0.80 -1.23 -3.04
CA VAL A 39 -1.13 -0.05 -2.25
C VAL A 39 0.12 0.79 -2.05
N LEU A 40 -0.07 2.10 -2.00
CA LEU A 40 1.00 3.04 -1.68
C LEU A 40 0.91 3.35 -0.19
N LEU A 41 1.98 3.06 0.52
CA LEU A 41 2.07 3.32 1.95
C LEU A 41 3.02 4.49 2.20
N ALA A 42 2.56 5.47 2.95
CA ALA A 42 3.38 6.57 3.42
C ALA A 42 3.82 6.28 4.85
N TYR A 43 5.10 6.38 5.10
CA TYR A 43 5.67 6.05 6.41
C TYR A 43 6.89 6.91 6.68
N ARG A 44 7.36 6.88 7.93
CA ARG A 44 8.62 7.52 8.30
C ARG A 44 9.66 6.44 8.49
N ASP A 45 10.86 6.70 7.97
CA ASP A 45 11.96 5.76 8.14
C ASP A 45 12.63 5.95 9.52
N SER A 46 13.72 5.23 9.77
CA SER A 46 14.41 5.27 11.04
C SER A 46 15.01 6.64 11.37
N THR A 47 15.22 7.49 10.35
CA THR A 47 15.73 8.84 10.55
C THR A 47 14.62 9.86 10.75
N GLY A 48 13.36 9.44 10.65
CA GLY A 48 12.21 10.34 10.75
C GLY A 48 11.81 10.98 9.43
N ALA A 49 12.50 10.68 8.34
CA ALA A 49 12.17 11.24 7.04
C ALA A 49 10.92 10.57 6.47
N ALA A 50 10.09 11.35 5.80
CA ALA A 50 8.89 10.82 5.15
C ALA A 50 9.27 10.05 3.89
N ASN A 51 8.69 8.86 3.73
CA ASN A 51 8.92 8.00 2.58
C ASN A 51 7.61 7.40 2.11
N GLU A 52 7.62 6.91 0.88
CA GLU A 52 6.48 6.19 0.31
C GLU A 52 6.99 4.96 -0.43
N GLY A 53 6.19 3.92 -0.47
CA GLY A 53 6.54 2.73 -1.22
C GLY A 53 5.30 1.97 -1.67
N TRP A 54 5.43 1.25 -2.78
CA TRP A 54 4.38 0.40 -3.31
C TRP A 54 4.56 -1.01 -2.77
N TYR A 55 3.48 -1.57 -2.27
CA TYR A 55 3.48 -2.91 -1.68
C TYR A 55 2.33 -3.72 -2.22
N LEU A 56 2.53 -5.02 -2.39
CA LEU A 56 1.46 -5.93 -2.79
C LEU A 56 0.40 -5.98 -1.69
N PHE A 57 -0.85 -5.96 -2.12
CA PHE A 57 -1.95 -6.05 -1.19
C PHE A 57 -2.27 -7.49 -0.81
#